data_7478c2e58716c6fbe88eb9cea1461a72
#
_entry.id   7478c2e58716c6fbe88eb9cea1461a72
#
_cell.length_a   1.000
_cell.length_b   1.000
_cell.length_c   1.000
_cell.angle_alpha   90.00
_cell.angle_beta   90.00
_cell.angle_gamma   90.00
#
_symmetry.space_group_name_H-M   'P 1'
#
loop_
_entity.id
_entity.type
_entity.pdbx_description
1 polymer ?
#
loop_
_entity_poly.entity_id
_entity_poly.type
_entity_poly.pdbx_seq_one_letter_code
_entity_poly.pdbx_strand_id
1 'polypeptide(L)'
;TDRIIQLKRSELNQVNIESSKANFYITDCLIREGRMKLDKGITHVKNSTLSDTVFLVNRGDISMTDMKSNNDIKASTQRGNINYHFGEKPKNTLLKLHPGHGNKEIKNRYFDKGKVGNSDNILEFYTVDGDIKIE
;
A
#
# COMPACT_ATOMS: atom_id res chain seq x y z
N THR A 1 17.81 -18.03 2.10
CA THR A 1 17.48 -17.27 3.29
C THR A 1 16.69 -16.02 2.96
N ASP A 2 15.69 -15.75 3.76
CA ASP A 2 14.87 -14.57 3.58
C ASP A 2 15.61 -13.33 4.08
N ARG A 3 15.58 -12.29 3.26
CA ARG A 3 16.13 -11.00 3.65
C ARG A 3 15.05 -10.15 4.30
N ILE A 4 15.48 -9.32 5.21
CA ILE A 4 14.61 -8.31 5.82
C ILE A 4 15.15 -6.94 5.42
N ILE A 5 14.29 -6.13 4.81
CA ILE A 5 14.61 -4.75 4.48
C ILE A 5 13.69 -3.88 5.33
N GLN A 6 14.29 -3.03 6.15
CA GLN A 6 13.54 -2.23 7.11
C GLN A 6 13.90 -0.75 6.99
N LEU A 7 12.86 0.08 6.81
CA LEU A 7 12.94 1.52 6.85
C LEU A 7 12.15 2.00 8.05
N LYS A 8 12.79 2.78 8.92
CA LYS A 8 12.18 3.14 10.18
C LYS A 8 12.50 4.58 10.57
N ARG A 9 11.46 5.33 10.94
CA ARG A 9 11.57 6.72 11.43
C ARG A 9 12.40 7.60 10.50
N SER A 10 12.14 7.50 9.20
CA SER A 10 12.95 8.19 8.20
C SER A 10 12.09 9.09 7.33
N GLU A 11 12.70 10.17 6.87
CA GLU A 11 12.12 11.04 5.87
C GLU A 11 12.98 10.94 4.62
N LEU A 12 12.40 10.41 3.55
CA LEU A 12 13.14 10.04 2.35
C LEU A 12 12.54 10.74 1.13
N ASN A 13 13.37 11.42 0.37
CA ASN A 13 12.91 12.07 -0.86
C ASN A 13 12.69 11.07 -1.97
N GLN A 14 13.55 10.06 -2.07
CA GLN A 14 13.44 9.05 -3.10
C GLN A 14 13.95 7.71 -2.57
N VAL A 15 13.17 6.65 -2.82
CA VAL A 15 13.52 5.29 -2.45
C VAL A 15 13.33 4.39 -3.67
N ASN A 16 14.32 3.57 -3.97
CA ASN A 16 14.22 2.58 -5.02
C ASN A 16 14.81 1.27 -4.49
N ILE A 17 13.97 0.27 -4.33
CA ILE A 17 14.34 -1.02 -3.77
C ILE A 17 13.86 -2.11 -4.71
N GLU A 18 14.75 -3.04 -5.03
CA GLU A 18 14.43 -4.22 -5.82
C GLU A 18 15.07 -5.44 -5.18
N SER A 19 14.28 -6.48 -4.97
CA SER A 19 14.76 -7.72 -4.39
C SER A 19 14.00 -8.92 -4.95
N SER A 20 14.68 -10.03 -5.13
CA SER A 20 14.03 -11.26 -5.56
C SER A 20 13.30 -11.95 -4.41
N LYS A 21 13.83 -11.86 -3.18
CA LYS A 21 13.23 -12.51 -2.03
C LYS A 21 13.54 -11.73 -0.77
N ALA A 22 12.54 -11.10 -0.20
CA ALA A 22 12.71 -10.28 1.00
C ALA A 22 11.36 -9.97 1.63
N ASN A 23 11.40 -9.60 2.90
CA ASN A 23 10.27 -8.99 3.57
C ASN A 23 10.60 -7.52 3.80
N PHE A 24 9.69 -6.63 3.39
CA PHE A 24 9.84 -5.20 3.54
C PHE A 24 9.03 -4.71 4.74
N TYR A 25 9.68 -3.95 5.61
CA TYR A 25 9.01 -3.31 6.73
C TYR A 25 9.29 -1.81 6.70
N ILE A 26 8.23 -1.02 6.59
CA ILE A 26 8.31 0.44 6.56
C ILE A 26 7.46 0.95 7.73
N THR A 27 8.09 1.63 8.68
CA THR A 27 7.42 2.09 9.90
C THR A 27 7.79 3.54 10.21
N ASP A 28 6.78 4.37 10.46
CA ASP A 28 6.97 5.77 10.86
C ASP A 28 7.83 6.55 9.87
N CYS A 29 7.56 6.37 8.57
CA CYS A 29 8.33 7.00 7.50
C CYS A 29 7.49 8.01 6.72
N LEU A 30 8.18 8.99 6.15
CA LEU A 30 7.64 9.87 5.14
C LEU A 30 8.46 9.66 3.88
N ILE A 31 7.82 9.18 2.82
CA ILE A 31 8.46 8.92 1.54
C ILE A 31 7.77 9.77 0.49
N ARG A 32 8.52 10.60 -0.22
CA ARG A 32 7.98 11.50 -1.24
C ARG A 32 7.90 10.86 -2.61
N GLU A 33 8.81 9.94 -2.91
CA GLU A 33 8.79 9.18 -4.15
C GLU A 33 9.42 7.82 -3.88
N GLY A 34 8.70 6.75 -4.21
CA GLY A 34 9.20 5.42 -3.93
C GLY A 34 8.84 4.41 -5.00
N ARG A 35 9.74 3.47 -5.22
CA ARG A 35 9.49 2.31 -6.06
C ARG A 35 10.10 1.09 -5.39
N MET A 36 9.24 0.15 -5.02
CA MET A 36 9.64 -1.08 -4.36
C MET A 36 9.17 -2.26 -5.20
N LYS A 37 10.11 -3.10 -5.63
CA LYS A 37 9.82 -4.26 -6.45
C LYS A 37 10.32 -5.52 -5.75
N LEU A 38 9.43 -6.50 -5.62
CA LEU A 38 9.70 -7.72 -4.89
C LEU A 38 9.11 -8.91 -5.63
N ASP A 39 9.92 -9.94 -5.89
CA ASP A 39 9.40 -11.15 -6.50
C ASP A 39 8.64 -12.01 -5.49
N LYS A 40 9.25 -12.29 -4.33
CA LYS A 40 8.60 -13.06 -3.26
C LYS A 40 8.85 -12.45 -1.89
N GLY A 41 7.78 -12.33 -1.12
CA GLY A 41 7.86 -11.85 0.25
C GLY A 41 6.68 -10.96 0.61
N ILE A 42 6.62 -10.58 1.85
CA ILE A 42 5.57 -9.69 2.35
C ILE A 42 6.06 -8.24 2.40
N THR A 43 5.11 -7.33 2.24
CA THR A 43 5.35 -5.90 2.42
C THR A 43 4.45 -5.43 3.55
N HIS A 44 5.04 -4.85 4.59
CA HIS A 44 4.29 -4.34 5.73
C HIS A 44 4.67 -2.88 5.97
N VAL A 45 3.67 -2.00 5.86
CA VAL A 45 3.83 -0.56 6.08
C VAL A 45 2.97 -0.17 7.26
N LYS A 46 3.53 0.61 8.17
CA LYS A 46 2.81 1.05 9.37
C LYS A 46 3.06 2.52 9.66
N ASN A 47 1.98 3.24 9.96
CA ASN A 47 2.02 4.63 10.44
C ASN A 47 2.91 5.54 9.59
N SER A 48 2.70 5.50 8.27
CA SER A 48 3.56 6.22 7.33
C SER A 48 2.75 7.07 6.37
N THR A 49 3.43 8.03 5.76
CA THR A 49 2.90 8.82 4.65
C THR A 49 3.75 8.54 3.42
N LEU A 50 3.11 8.01 2.39
CA LEU A 50 3.76 7.64 1.15
C LEU A 50 3.14 8.44 0.01
N SER A 51 3.94 9.26 -0.66
CA SER A 51 3.50 10.02 -1.82
C SER A 51 4.18 9.45 -3.05
N ASP A 52 3.45 9.40 -4.16
CA ASP A 52 3.99 8.96 -5.44
C ASP A 52 4.81 7.68 -5.31
N THR A 53 4.22 6.69 -4.64
CA THR A 53 4.90 5.45 -4.26
C THR A 53 4.25 4.26 -4.94
N VAL A 54 5.08 3.37 -5.48
CA VAL A 54 4.66 2.16 -6.21
C VAL A 54 5.23 0.92 -5.54
N PHE A 55 4.37 -0.04 -5.26
CA PHE A 55 4.76 -1.39 -4.83
C PHE A 55 4.41 -2.39 -5.92
N LEU A 56 5.39 -3.15 -6.36
CA LEU A 56 5.20 -4.22 -7.34
C LEU A 56 5.66 -5.53 -6.71
N VAL A 57 4.72 -6.38 -6.41
CA VAL A 57 4.98 -7.68 -5.78
C VAL A 57 4.43 -8.78 -6.68
N ASN A 58 5.20 -9.83 -6.89
CA ASN A 58 4.73 -10.98 -7.65
C ASN A 58 3.98 -11.97 -6.74
N ARG A 59 4.60 -12.37 -5.63
CA ARG A 59 4.00 -13.31 -4.68
C ARG A 59 4.18 -12.82 -3.25
N GLY A 60 3.11 -12.42 -2.62
CA GLY A 60 3.11 -11.97 -1.25
C GLY A 60 2.02 -10.97 -0.98
N ASP A 61 1.71 -10.82 0.28
CA ASP A 61 0.70 -9.87 0.73
C ASP A 61 1.32 -8.48 0.91
N ILE A 62 0.51 -7.47 0.67
CA ILE A 62 0.86 -6.08 0.97
C ILE A 62 -0.11 -5.62 2.07
N SER A 63 0.43 -5.29 3.22
CA SER A 63 -0.36 -4.85 4.37
C SER A 63 0.10 -3.47 4.82
N MET A 64 -0.86 -2.54 4.87
CA MET A 64 -0.60 -1.17 5.28
C MET A 64 -1.54 -0.83 6.43
N THR A 65 -0.98 -0.58 7.61
CA THR A 65 -1.75 -0.36 8.83
C THR A 65 -1.48 1.01 9.42
N ASP A 66 -2.49 1.57 10.09
CA ASP A 66 -2.39 2.87 10.76
C ASP A 66 -1.88 3.97 9.83
N MET A 67 -2.34 3.96 8.58
CA MET A 67 -1.86 4.89 7.57
C MET A 67 -2.46 6.28 7.77
N LYS A 68 -1.67 7.29 7.43
CA LYS A 68 -2.10 8.69 7.50
C LYS A 68 -3.13 8.98 6.41
N SER A 69 -3.74 10.16 6.49
CA SER A 69 -4.83 10.53 5.57
C SER A 69 -4.37 10.87 4.16
N ASN A 70 -3.12 11.32 3.99
CA ASN A 70 -2.61 11.82 2.71
C ASN A 70 -1.62 10.83 2.11
N ASN A 71 -2.13 9.80 1.44
CA ASN A 71 -1.30 8.80 0.78
C ASN A 71 -1.67 8.68 -0.69
N ASP A 72 -0.66 8.64 -1.55
CA ASP A 72 -0.80 8.42 -2.97
C ASP A 72 0.05 7.20 -3.34
N ILE A 73 -0.61 6.06 -3.47
CA ILE A 73 0.05 4.76 -3.55
C ILE A 73 -0.56 3.94 -4.67
N LYS A 74 0.31 3.32 -5.47
CA LYS A 74 -0.07 2.29 -6.41
C LYS A 74 0.56 0.99 -5.97
N ALA A 75 -0.25 -0.01 -5.68
CA ALA A 75 0.22 -1.30 -5.20
C ALA A 75 -0.34 -2.42 -6.05
N SER A 76 0.51 -3.38 -6.39
CA SER A 76 0.14 -4.52 -7.21
C SER A 76 0.77 -5.78 -6.67
N THR A 77 -0.02 -6.83 -6.51
CA THR A 77 0.49 -8.17 -6.24
C THR A 77 -0.24 -9.18 -7.13
N GLN A 78 0.49 -10.11 -7.71
CA GLN A 78 -0.16 -11.13 -8.53
C GLN A 78 -0.81 -12.21 -7.67
N ARG A 79 -0.12 -12.68 -6.64
CA ARG A 79 -0.63 -13.71 -5.72
C ARG A 79 -0.49 -13.23 -4.29
N GLY A 80 -1.55 -12.66 -3.77
CA GLY A 80 -1.57 -12.15 -2.42
C GLY A 80 -2.72 -11.16 -2.23
N ASN A 81 -2.90 -10.74 -1.02
CA ASN A 81 -3.94 -9.80 -0.64
C ASN A 81 -3.34 -8.43 -0.40
N ILE A 82 -4.15 -7.39 -0.62
CA ILE A 82 -3.79 -6.04 -0.25
C ILE A 82 -4.77 -5.58 0.83
N ASN A 83 -4.23 -5.28 2.01
CA ASN A 83 -5.00 -4.77 3.13
C ASN A 83 -4.51 -3.36 3.47
N TYR A 84 -5.43 -2.42 3.53
CA TYR A 84 -5.12 -1.04 3.85
C TYR A 84 -6.02 -0.55 4.98
N HIS A 85 -5.41 -0.10 6.07
CA HIS A 85 -6.13 0.39 7.23
C HIS A 85 -5.71 1.84 7.52
N PHE A 86 -6.70 2.73 7.55
CA PHE A 86 -6.47 4.12 7.93
C PHE A 86 -6.33 4.22 9.45
N GLY A 87 -5.26 4.87 9.90
CA GLY A 87 -5.07 5.16 11.32
C GLY A 87 -5.76 6.43 11.76
N GLU A 88 -6.31 7.17 10.81
CA GLU A 88 -7.02 8.41 11.06
C GLU A 88 -8.11 8.58 9.99
N LYS A 89 -8.98 9.57 10.16
CA LYS A 89 -10.06 9.81 9.20
C LYS A 89 -9.49 10.11 7.81
N PRO A 90 -9.91 9.39 6.77
CA PRO A 90 -9.42 9.66 5.41
C PRO A 90 -9.87 11.03 4.91
N LYS A 91 -9.04 11.65 4.06
CA LYS A 91 -9.31 12.97 3.47
C LYS A 91 -8.93 12.96 2.00
N ASN A 92 -9.84 13.45 1.15
CA ASN A 92 -9.55 13.73 -0.25
C ASN A 92 -8.87 12.56 -0.96
N THR A 93 -9.48 11.38 -0.86
CA THR A 93 -8.92 10.13 -1.37
C THR A 93 -9.90 9.46 -2.32
N LEU A 94 -9.38 9.02 -3.46
CA LEU A 94 -10.10 8.19 -4.42
C LEU A 94 -9.53 6.79 -4.38
N LEU A 95 -10.41 5.79 -4.25
CA LEU A 95 -10.03 4.38 -4.30
C LEU A 95 -10.25 3.84 -5.71
N LYS A 96 -9.20 3.22 -6.26
CA LYS A 96 -9.27 2.48 -7.52
C LYS A 96 -8.83 1.06 -7.23
N LEU A 97 -9.80 0.17 -7.05
CA LEU A 97 -9.55 -1.19 -6.59
C LEU A 97 -9.87 -2.20 -7.69
N HIS A 98 -8.89 -3.02 -8.04
CA HIS A 98 -8.98 -4.00 -9.12
C HIS A 98 -8.56 -5.38 -8.61
N PRO A 99 -9.47 -6.15 -8.01
CA PRO A 99 -9.11 -7.42 -7.36
C PRO A 99 -8.94 -8.63 -8.30
N GLY A 100 -9.10 -8.45 -9.61
CA GLY A 100 -8.96 -9.58 -10.54
C GLY A 100 -9.97 -10.69 -10.26
N HIS A 101 -9.50 -11.87 -9.84
CA HIS A 101 -10.35 -13.01 -9.51
C HIS A 101 -10.92 -12.96 -8.09
N GLY A 102 -10.39 -12.09 -7.25
CA GLY A 102 -10.83 -11.97 -5.86
C GLY A 102 -11.94 -10.96 -5.67
N ASN A 103 -12.10 -10.54 -4.44
CA ASN A 103 -13.13 -9.60 -4.02
C ASN A 103 -12.51 -8.32 -3.48
N LYS A 104 -13.27 -7.24 -3.56
CA LYS A 104 -12.91 -6.00 -2.88
C LYS A 104 -13.93 -5.73 -1.79
N GLU A 105 -13.46 -5.20 -0.66
CA GLU A 105 -14.29 -4.88 0.48
C GLU A 105 -13.85 -3.53 1.05
N ILE A 106 -14.78 -2.58 1.13
CA ILE A 106 -14.54 -1.29 1.74
C ILE A 106 -15.33 -1.23 3.03
N LYS A 107 -14.64 -1.33 4.16
CA LYS A 107 -15.24 -1.29 5.50
C LYS A 107 -15.13 0.08 6.17
N ASN A 108 -14.45 1.01 5.53
CA ASN A 108 -14.31 2.35 6.07
C ASN A 108 -15.55 3.17 5.75
N ARG A 109 -16.27 3.60 6.78
CA ARG A 109 -17.57 4.28 6.65
C ARG A 109 -17.50 5.66 5.99
N TYR A 110 -16.31 6.26 5.90
CA TYR A 110 -16.16 7.59 5.33
C TYR A 110 -16.17 7.59 3.81
N PHE A 111 -15.98 6.43 3.17
CA PHE A 111 -15.99 6.33 1.72
C PHE A 111 -17.40 6.15 1.17
N ASP A 112 -17.77 7.06 0.28
CA ASP A 112 -19.01 6.99 -0.49
C ASP A 112 -18.64 6.71 -1.94
N LYS A 113 -19.08 5.57 -2.47
CA LYS A 113 -18.75 5.14 -3.83
C LYS A 113 -17.24 5.15 -4.10
N GLY A 114 -16.44 4.77 -3.10
CA GLY A 114 -14.99 4.69 -3.23
C GLY A 114 -14.26 6.02 -3.17
N LYS A 115 -14.89 7.07 -2.65
CA LYS A 115 -14.29 8.40 -2.63
C LYS A 115 -14.63 9.14 -1.33
N VAL A 116 -13.66 9.91 -0.83
CA VAL A 116 -13.85 10.85 0.28
C VAL A 116 -13.32 12.20 -0.18
N GLY A 117 -14.17 13.23 -0.18
CA GLY A 117 -13.78 14.56 -0.61
C GLY A 117 -13.41 14.60 -2.09
N ASN A 118 -12.31 15.27 -2.44
CA ASN A 118 -11.83 15.31 -3.81
C ASN A 118 -10.80 14.18 -4.07
N SER A 119 -10.22 14.15 -5.26
CA SER A 119 -9.32 13.08 -5.68
C SER A 119 -7.84 13.49 -5.63
N ASP A 120 -7.45 14.29 -4.66
CA ASP A 120 -6.06 14.74 -4.52
C ASP A 120 -5.11 13.56 -4.25
N ASN A 121 -5.60 12.55 -3.54
CA ASN A 121 -4.84 11.36 -3.21
C ASN A 121 -5.51 10.15 -3.85
N ILE A 122 -4.73 9.28 -4.46
CA ILE A 122 -5.26 8.10 -5.13
C ILE A 122 -4.61 6.86 -4.54
N LEU A 123 -5.45 5.92 -4.10
CA LEU A 123 -5.02 4.58 -3.72
C LEU A 123 -5.47 3.64 -4.83
N GLU A 124 -4.52 3.17 -5.62
CA GLU A 124 -4.79 2.30 -6.75
C GLU A 124 -4.17 0.94 -6.50
N PHE A 125 -5.02 -0.06 -6.29
CA PHE A 125 -4.59 -1.40 -5.89
C PHE A 125 -5.04 -2.45 -6.89
N TYR A 126 -4.12 -3.35 -7.23
CA TYR A 126 -4.36 -4.45 -8.17
C TYR A 126 -3.94 -5.77 -7.55
N THR A 127 -4.80 -6.78 -7.65
CA THR A 127 -4.44 -8.17 -7.39
C THR A 127 -4.90 -9.00 -8.58
N VAL A 128 -4.23 -10.13 -8.83
CA VAL A 128 -4.72 -11.12 -9.79
C VAL A 128 -5.45 -12.22 -9.03
N ASP A 129 -4.76 -12.86 -8.10
CA ASP A 129 -5.34 -13.89 -7.23
C ASP A 129 -5.23 -13.44 -5.78
N GLY A 130 -6.25 -12.75 -5.30
CA GLY A 130 -6.29 -12.24 -3.94
C GLY A 130 -7.37 -11.18 -3.77
N ASP A 131 -7.54 -10.75 -2.55
CA ASP A 131 -8.58 -9.80 -2.16
C ASP A 131 -7.97 -8.44 -1.81
N ILE A 132 -8.78 -7.40 -1.96
CA ILE A 132 -8.42 -6.04 -1.56
C ILE A 132 -9.39 -5.59 -0.48
N LYS A 133 -8.85 -5.15 0.65
CA LYS A 133 -9.65 -4.72 1.79
C LYS A 133 -9.19 -3.34 2.26
N ILE A 134 -10.15 -2.45 2.43
CA ILE A 134 -9.94 -1.10 2.94
C ILE A 134 -10.71 -0.95 4.26
N GLU A 135 -10.00 -0.57 5.30
CA GLU A 135 -10.59 -0.36 6.63
C GLU A 135 -10.39 1.05 7.15
#